data_66a2d4235fb65643bcd80eeac82228a0
#
_entry.id   66a2d4235fb65643bcd80eeac82228a0
#
_cell.length_a   1.000
_cell.length_b   1.000
_cell.length_c   1.000
_cell.angle_alpha   90.00
_cell.angle_beta   90.00
_cell.angle_gamma   90.00
#
_symmetry.space_group_name_H-M   'P 1'
#
loop_
_entity.id
_entity.type
_entity.pdbx_description
1 polymer ?
#
loop_
_entity_poly.entity_id
_entity_poly.type
_entity_poly.pdbx_seq_one_letter_code
_entity_poly.pdbx_strand_id
1 'polypeptide(L)'
;RVKDPSAQQTIFTKGLSVGKEWIILLSGTPVVNRPEDLIAQLSIMNRLNDFGGRGKFIADYCTDPKDKDAEPAVPLSELSRQLYDTCMIRREKAKVLPQLPDKTRVDLYVDISNSAEYNLAASDLATYLQEYTECTDWEIRRKMRMEALVKFMTLRSLATKGKIAQAVDFIKTFL
;
A
#
# COMPACT_ATOMS: atom_id res chain seq x y z
N ARG A 1 -10.54 -4.12 2.27
CA ARG A 1 -9.39 -4.75 2.94
C ARG A 1 -9.42 -4.41 4.42
N VAL A 2 -9.43 -5.41 5.27
CA VAL A 2 -9.50 -5.27 6.75
C VAL A 2 -8.09 -5.03 7.35
N LYS A 3 -7.53 -3.86 7.11
CA LYS A 3 -6.19 -3.48 7.58
C LYS A 3 -6.22 -2.37 8.63
N ASP A 4 -7.07 -1.38 8.43
CA ASP A 4 -7.26 -0.28 9.37
C ASP A 4 -8.27 -0.70 10.45
N PRO A 5 -7.86 -0.77 11.73
CA PRO A 5 -8.74 -1.14 12.84
C PRO A 5 -9.94 -0.21 13.02
N SER A 6 -9.83 1.05 12.59
CA SER A 6 -10.89 2.08 12.71
C SER A 6 -11.90 2.06 11.56
N ALA A 7 -11.57 1.40 10.45
CA ALA A 7 -12.45 1.34 9.29
C ALA A 7 -13.74 0.57 9.63
N GLN A 8 -14.89 1.08 9.22
CA GLN A 8 -16.20 0.45 9.47
C GLN A 8 -16.24 -1.00 8.98
N GLN A 9 -15.65 -1.27 7.82
CA GLN A 9 -15.55 -2.63 7.26
C GLN A 9 -14.80 -3.58 8.21
N THR A 10 -13.72 -3.12 8.85
CA THR A 10 -12.95 -3.91 9.81
C THR A 10 -13.75 -4.15 11.09
N ILE A 11 -14.41 -3.10 11.61
CA ILE A 11 -15.27 -3.20 12.81
C ILE A 11 -16.41 -4.20 12.57
N PHE A 12 -17.08 -4.09 11.44
CA PHE A 12 -18.16 -5.01 11.07
C PHE A 12 -17.65 -6.45 10.93
N THR A 13 -16.54 -6.68 10.23
CA THR A 13 -15.94 -8.00 10.07
C THR A 13 -15.54 -8.60 11.41
N LYS A 14 -14.97 -7.78 12.30
CA LYS A 14 -14.65 -8.21 13.67
C LYS A 14 -15.91 -8.59 14.45
N GLY A 15 -16.98 -7.82 14.32
CA GLY A 15 -18.28 -8.17 14.93
C GLY A 15 -18.80 -9.53 14.47
N LEU A 16 -18.69 -9.83 13.17
CA LEU A 16 -19.09 -11.14 12.61
C LEU A 16 -18.20 -12.29 13.10
N SER A 17 -16.96 -12.03 13.49
CA SER A 17 -16.03 -13.06 13.97
C SER A 17 -16.24 -13.44 15.43
N VAL A 18 -17.01 -12.66 16.19
CA VAL A 18 -17.27 -12.95 17.61
C VAL A 18 -18.00 -14.28 17.77
N GLY A 19 -17.51 -15.13 18.65
CA GLY A 19 -18.08 -16.44 18.94
C GLY A 19 -17.86 -17.49 17.83
N LYS A 20 -17.06 -17.20 16.81
CA LYS A 20 -16.68 -18.18 15.80
C LYS A 20 -15.42 -18.92 16.24
N GLU A 21 -15.48 -20.25 16.17
CA GLU A 21 -14.36 -21.13 16.51
C GLU A 21 -13.28 -21.11 15.40
N TRP A 22 -13.72 -21.07 14.14
CA TRP A 22 -12.83 -21.10 12.99
C TRP A 22 -12.99 -19.85 12.13
N ILE A 23 -11.88 -19.13 11.94
CA ILE A 23 -11.83 -17.91 11.12
C ILE A 23 -10.63 -18.01 10.19
N ILE A 24 -10.91 -17.97 8.89
CA ILE A 24 -9.88 -18.00 7.83
C ILE A 24 -9.95 -16.72 7.04
N LEU A 25 -8.84 -16.01 6.94
CA LEU A 25 -8.68 -14.85 6.08
C LEU A 25 -7.85 -15.22 4.86
N LEU A 26 -8.36 -14.93 3.66
CA LEU A 26 -7.67 -15.19 2.40
C LEU A 26 -7.16 -13.87 1.80
N SER A 27 -5.87 -13.79 1.55
CA SER A 27 -5.23 -12.63 0.93
C SER A 27 -3.95 -13.04 0.21
N GLY A 28 -3.70 -12.47 -0.96
CA GLY A 28 -2.41 -12.60 -1.65
C GLY A 28 -1.30 -11.75 -1.02
N THR A 29 -1.68 -10.69 -0.27
CA THR A 29 -0.75 -9.72 0.34
C THR A 29 -1.29 -9.27 1.69
N PRO A 30 -1.10 -10.04 2.76
CA PRO A 30 -1.59 -9.69 4.09
C PRO A 30 -0.96 -8.40 4.61
N VAL A 31 0.33 -8.21 4.40
CA VAL A 31 1.07 -6.98 4.68
C VAL A 31 1.39 -6.29 3.37
N VAL A 32 1.07 -5.00 3.26
CA VAL A 32 1.42 -4.22 2.06
C VAL A 32 2.53 -3.23 2.38
N ASN A 33 2.39 -2.49 3.46
CA ASN A 33 3.29 -1.38 3.77
C ASN A 33 3.96 -1.52 5.13
N ARG A 34 3.22 -1.92 6.17
CA ARG A 34 3.69 -1.87 7.55
C ARG A 34 3.20 -3.08 8.35
N PRO A 35 3.93 -3.50 9.40
CA PRO A 35 3.49 -4.55 10.31
C PRO A 35 2.14 -4.27 10.97
N GLU A 36 1.80 -3.00 11.21
CA GLU A 36 0.51 -2.59 11.79
C GLU A 36 -0.70 -3.08 10.99
N ASP A 37 -0.54 -3.32 9.69
CA ASP A 37 -1.58 -3.88 8.82
C ASP A 37 -2.08 -5.26 9.32
N LEU A 38 -1.26 -5.98 10.10
CA LEU A 38 -1.60 -7.28 10.66
C LEU A 38 -2.47 -7.20 11.91
N ILE A 39 -2.41 -6.10 12.67
CA ILE A 39 -3.12 -5.97 13.96
C ILE A 39 -4.62 -6.24 13.80
N ALA A 40 -5.24 -5.62 12.80
CA ALA A 40 -6.66 -5.81 12.52
C ALA A 40 -6.97 -7.26 12.12
N GLN A 41 -6.15 -7.85 11.26
CA GLN A 41 -6.32 -9.21 10.77
C GLN A 41 -6.16 -10.23 11.90
N LEU A 42 -5.10 -10.12 12.71
CA LEU A 42 -4.86 -10.99 13.87
C LEU A 42 -5.97 -10.84 14.93
N SER A 43 -6.47 -9.61 15.12
CA SER A 43 -7.60 -9.35 16.01
C SER A 43 -8.90 -10.02 15.55
N ILE A 44 -9.19 -10.01 14.25
CA ILE A 44 -10.36 -10.69 13.67
C ILE A 44 -10.24 -12.21 13.84
N MET A 45 -9.05 -12.77 13.65
CA MET A 45 -8.78 -14.20 13.82
C MET A 45 -8.64 -14.63 15.28
N ASN A 46 -8.77 -13.73 16.26
CA ASN A 46 -8.53 -13.94 17.69
C ASN A 46 -7.12 -14.46 18.02
N ARG A 47 -6.12 -14.12 17.18
CA ARG A 47 -4.72 -14.59 17.31
C ARG A 47 -3.74 -13.50 17.77
N LEU A 48 -4.22 -12.27 18.03
CA LEU A 48 -3.35 -11.15 18.42
C LEU A 48 -2.66 -11.38 19.77
N ASN A 49 -3.28 -12.17 20.65
CA ASN A 49 -2.70 -12.53 21.94
C ASN A 49 -1.49 -13.47 21.83
N ASP A 50 -1.36 -14.22 20.76
CA ASP A 50 -0.19 -15.07 20.49
C ASP A 50 1.08 -14.23 20.28
N PHE A 51 0.89 -12.95 19.94
CA PHE A 51 1.94 -11.93 19.77
C PHE A 51 2.02 -10.97 20.98
N GLY A 52 1.48 -11.35 22.14
CA GLY A 52 1.49 -10.53 23.34
C GLY A 52 0.47 -9.39 23.37
N GLY A 53 -0.52 -9.41 22.46
CA GLY A 53 -1.54 -8.38 22.34
C GLY A 53 -1.06 -7.14 21.60
N ARG A 54 -1.97 -6.17 21.44
CA ARG A 54 -1.72 -4.97 20.61
C ARG A 54 -0.52 -4.14 21.08
N GLY A 55 -0.41 -3.91 22.40
CA GLY A 55 0.65 -3.06 22.93
C GLY A 55 2.04 -3.64 22.69
N LYS A 56 2.21 -4.94 22.97
CA LYS A 56 3.47 -5.64 22.75
C LYS A 56 3.78 -5.75 21.26
N PHE A 57 2.80 -6.07 20.41
CA PHE A 57 2.98 -6.13 18.96
C PHE A 57 3.52 -4.81 18.39
N ILE A 58 2.96 -3.67 18.84
CA ILE A 58 3.41 -2.35 18.42
C ILE A 58 4.84 -2.08 18.90
N ALA A 59 5.13 -2.37 20.17
CA ALA A 59 6.45 -2.13 20.74
C ALA A 59 7.54 -2.97 20.07
N ASP A 60 7.23 -4.21 19.71
CA ASP A 60 8.20 -5.15 19.17
C ASP A 60 8.44 -4.96 17.67
N TYR A 61 7.36 -4.71 16.87
CA TYR A 61 7.41 -4.81 15.41
C TYR A 61 7.09 -3.53 14.66
N CYS A 62 6.56 -2.51 15.33
CA CYS A 62 6.18 -1.26 14.67
C CYS A 62 7.17 -0.15 15.00
N THR A 63 7.42 0.72 14.03
CA THR A 63 8.32 1.88 14.18
C THR A 63 7.51 3.18 14.18
N ASP A 64 8.05 4.25 14.77
CA ASP A 64 7.43 5.58 14.70
C ASP A 64 7.39 6.04 13.22
N PRO A 65 6.21 6.36 12.68
CA PRO A 65 6.09 6.86 11.30
C PRO A 65 6.87 8.15 11.01
N LYS A 66 7.28 8.86 12.05
CA LYS A 66 8.05 10.11 11.94
C LYS A 66 9.54 9.86 11.82
N ASP A 67 10.01 8.73 12.31
CA ASP A 67 11.41 8.33 12.22
C ASP A 67 11.56 7.32 11.08
N LYS A 68 12.17 7.78 9.98
CA LYS A 68 12.35 6.95 8.77
C LYS A 68 13.46 5.91 8.93
N ASP A 69 14.37 6.14 9.84
CA ASP A 69 15.55 5.32 10.09
C ASP A 69 15.35 4.40 11.31
N ALA A 70 14.18 4.48 11.97
CA ALA A 70 13.86 3.62 13.09
C ALA A 70 13.70 2.16 12.64
N GLU A 71 14.42 1.29 13.29
CA GLU A 71 14.26 -0.15 13.16
C GLU A 71 13.32 -0.69 14.25
N PRO A 72 12.54 -1.75 13.96
CA PRO A 72 11.71 -2.38 14.97
C PRO A 72 12.58 -3.04 16.05
N ALA A 73 12.09 -3.07 17.28
CA ALA A 73 12.81 -3.66 18.43
C ALA A 73 13.10 -5.15 18.21
N VAL A 74 12.22 -5.84 17.49
CA VAL A 74 12.38 -7.24 17.10
C VAL A 74 12.45 -7.33 15.57
N PRO A 75 13.41 -8.05 14.98
CA PRO A 75 13.53 -8.19 13.54
C PRO A 75 12.25 -8.74 12.89
N LEU A 76 11.87 -8.19 11.72
CA LEU A 76 10.68 -8.64 10.98
C LEU A 76 10.77 -10.11 10.50
N SER A 77 11.98 -10.66 10.42
CA SER A 77 12.19 -12.09 10.16
C SER A 77 11.63 -12.97 11.28
N GLU A 78 11.73 -12.52 12.52
CA GLU A 78 11.16 -13.21 13.69
C GLU A 78 9.62 -13.12 13.67
N LEU A 79 9.05 -11.96 13.34
CA LEU A 79 7.61 -11.83 13.13
C LEU A 79 7.12 -12.80 12.04
N SER A 80 7.85 -12.86 10.93
CA SER A 80 7.52 -13.78 9.83
C SER A 80 7.53 -15.24 10.30
N ARG A 81 8.57 -15.66 11.03
CA ARG A 81 8.68 -16.99 11.58
C ARG A 81 7.51 -17.31 12.51
N GLN A 82 7.22 -16.42 13.46
CA GLN A 82 6.13 -16.61 14.42
C GLN A 82 4.74 -16.67 13.74
N LEU A 83 4.52 -15.89 12.67
CA LEU A 83 3.30 -15.96 11.87
C LEU A 83 3.12 -17.33 11.22
N TYR A 84 4.18 -17.88 10.62
CA TYR A 84 4.15 -19.21 9.99
C TYR A 84 3.93 -20.31 11.01
N ASP A 85 4.55 -20.20 12.18
CA ASP A 85 4.44 -21.21 13.24
C ASP A 85 3.05 -21.21 13.90
N THR A 86 2.32 -20.08 13.86
CA THR A 86 1.06 -19.93 14.63
C THR A 86 -0.20 -19.89 13.78
N CYS A 87 -0.25 -19.08 12.73
CA CYS A 87 -1.54 -18.76 12.11
C CYS A 87 -1.48 -18.45 10.61
N MET A 88 -0.32 -18.51 9.95
CA MET A 88 -0.21 -18.14 8.54
C MET A 88 0.29 -19.30 7.68
N ILE A 89 -0.41 -19.55 6.58
CA ILE A 89 0.04 -20.46 5.53
C ILE A 89 0.26 -19.64 4.27
N ARG A 90 1.48 -19.66 3.73
CA ARG A 90 1.80 -19.06 2.43
C ARG A 90 2.27 -20.12 1.46
N ARG A 91 1.61 -20.17 0.31
CA ARG A 91 2.02 -21.02 -0.81
C ARG A 91 2.58 -20.15 -1.92
N GLU A 92 3.85 -20.29 -2.19
CA GLU A 92 4.51 -19.56 -3.27
C GLU A 92 4.11 -20.18 -4.62
N LYS A 93 3.73 -19.30 -5.56
CA LYS A 93 3.26 -19.70 -6.89
C LYS A 93 4.29 -20.60 -7.63
N ALA A 94 5.56 -20.25 -7.54
CA ALA A 94 6.63 -21.03 -8.15
C ALA A 94 6.73 -22.47 -7.63
N LYS A 95 6.39 -22.72 -6.36
CA LYS A 95 6.42 -24.05 -5.74
C LYS A 95 5.16 -24.88 -6.03
N VAL A 96 4.01 -24.21 -6.15
CA VAL A 96 2.70 -24.89 -6.29
C VAL A 96 2.30 -25.10 -7.73
N LEU A 97 2.74 -24.22 -8.63
CA LEU A 97 2.39 -24.22 -10.05
C LEU A 97 3.66 -24.09 -10.93
N PRO A 98 4.58 -25.07 -10.87
CA PRO A 98 5.83 -25.01 -11.63
C PRO A 98 5.62 -25.05 -13.16
N GLN A 99 4.43 -25.48 -13.62
CA GLN A 99 4.07 -25.50 -15.04
C GLN A 99 3.71 -24.12 -15.61
N LEU A 100 3.56 -23.09 -14.77
CA LEU A 100 3.27 -21.77 -15.29
C LEU A 100 4.53 -21.15 -15.92
N PRO A 101 4.39 -20.56 -17.12
CA PRO A 101 5.49 -19.84 -17.74
C PRO A 101 5.95 -18.66 -16.88
N ASP A 102 7.21 -18.31 -17.02
CA ASP A 102 7.78 -17.17 -16.33
C ASP A 102 7.05 -15.87 -16.71
N LYS A 103 6.93 -14.99 -15.73
CA LYS A 103 6.32 -13.69 -15.94
C LYS A 103 7.27 -12.78 -16.70
N THR A 104 6.93 -12.49 -17.95
CA THR A 104 7.64 -11.48 -18.74
C THR A 104 7.03 -10.10 -18.48
N ARG A 105 7.87 -9.12 -18.20
CA ARG A 105 7.49 -7.71 -18.12
C ARG A 105 8.06 -6.99 -19.33
N VAL A 106 7.18 -6.33 -20.06
CA VAL A 106 7.54 -5.48 -21.20
C VAL A 106 7.10 -4.06 -20.90
N ASP A 107 8.01 -3.10 -20.99
CA ASP A 107 7.71 -1.68 -20.85
C ASP A 107 7.39 -1.11 -22.23
N LEU A 108 6.16 -0.61 -22.38
CA LEU A 108 5.69 0.04 -23.60
C LEU A 108 5.79 1.56 -23.42
N TYR A 109 6.59 2.17 -24.26
CA TYR A 109 6.67 3.63 -24.36
C TYR A 109 5.60 4.11 -25.33
N VAL A 110 4.75 4.99 -24.87
CA VAL A 110 3.63 5.53 -25.66
C VAL A 110 3.56 7.05 -25.48
N ASP A 111 3.27 7.74 -26.57
CA ASP A 111 3.02 9.17 -26.54
C ASP A 111 1.65 9.45 -25.92
N ILE A 112 1.57 10.50 -25.10
CA ILE A 112 0.30 10.89 -24.49
C ILE A 112 -0.50 11.77 -25.45
N SER A 113 -1.79 11.44 -25.66
CA SER A 113 -2.66 12.16 -26.59
C SER A 113 -2.99 13.60 -26.17
N ASN A 114 -2.84 13.90 -24.86
CA ASN A 114 -3.10 15.21 -24.24
C ASN A 114 -1.82 15.91 -23.79
N SER A 115 -0.74 15.84 -24.58
CA SER A 115 0.59 16.35 -24.22
C SER A 115 0.60 17.84 -23.86
N ALA A 116 -0.19 18.67 -24.53
CA ALA A 116 -0.28 20.10 -24.25
C ALA A 116 -0.81 20.37 -22.83
N GLU A 117 -1.91 19.72 -22.46
CA GLU A 117 -2.52 19.84 -21.12
C GLU A 117 -1.59 19.26 -20.03
N TYR A 118 -0.94 18.14 -20.34
CA TYR A 118 0.03 17.53 -19.44
C TYR A 118 1.23 18.45 -19.18
N ASN A 119 1.81 19.03 -20.24
CA ASN A 119 2.98 19.91 -20.13
C ASN A 119 2.65 21.20 -19.36
N LEU A 120 1.45 21.75 -19.54
CA LEU A 120 0.99 22.90 -18.78
C LEU A 120 0.88 22.56 -17.27
N ALA A 121 0.26 21.45 -16.93
CA ALA A 121 0.16 20.99 -15.55
C ALA A 121 1.52 20.63 -14.93
N ALA A 122 2.45 20.11 -15.72
CA ALA A 122 3.81 19.79 -15.30
C ALA A 122 4.62 21.06 -14.98
N SER A 123 4.52 22.08 -15.83
CA SER A 123 5.18 23.37 -15.59
C SER A 123 4.60 24.10 -14.37
N ASP A 124 3.28 24.09 -14.20
CA ASP A 124 2.61 24.64 -13.02
C ASP A 124 3.07 23.93 -11.71
N LEU A 125 3.15 22.60 -11.74
CA LEU A 125 3.68 21.84 -10.59
C LEU A 125 5.16 22.18 -10.32
N ALA A 126 5.99 22.30 -11.35
CA ALA A 126 7.41 22.62 -11.21
C ALA A 126 7.61 24.00 -10.55
N THR A 127 6.89 25.02 -11.03
CA THR A 127 6.90 26.37 -10.44
C THR A 127 6.44 26.32 -8.99
N TYR A 128 5.35 25.64 -8.70
CA TYR A 128 4.83 25.51 -7.35
C TYR A 128 5.80 24.80 -6.39
N LEU A 129 6.54 23.80 -6.86
CA LEU A 129 7.55 23.11 -6.06
C LEU A 129 8.76 23.98 -5.76
N GLN A 130 9.15 24.90 -6.66
CA GLN A 130 10.16 25.90 -6.38
C GLN A 130 9.73 26.84 -5.25
N GLU A 131 8.52 27.40 -5.34
CA GLU A 131 7.94 28.24 -4.28
C GLU A 131 7.86 27.48 -2.94
N TYR A 132 7.48 26.21 -2.96
CA TYR A 132 7.44 25.35 -1.79
C TYR A 132 8.82 25.17 -1.14
N THR A 133 9.88 25.01 -1.92
CA THR A 133 11.24 24.84 -1.40
C THR A 133 11.81 26.14 -0.80
N GLU A 134 11.44 27.29 -1.37
CA GLU A 134 11.86 28.63 -0.93
C GLU A 134 11.08 29.12 0.31
N CYS A 135 9.90 28.55 0.56
CA CYS A 135 9.05 28.94 1.69
C CYS A 135 9.66 28.51 3.02
N THR A 136 9.97 29.48 3.88
CA THR A 136 10.53 29.26 5.22
C THR A 136 9.46 29.17 6.32
N ASP A 137 8.25 29.70 6.07
CA ASP A 137 7.15 29.66 7.03
C ASP A 137 6.55 28.24 7.08
N TRP A 138 6.57 27.64 8.27
CA TRP A 138 6.14 26.26 8.46
C TRP A 138 4.62 26.07 8.30
N GLU A 139 3.79 27.06 8.66
CA GLU A 139 2.32 26.96 8.51
C GLU A 139 1.92 27.03 7.05
N ILE A 140 2.52 27.97 6.31
CA ILE A 140 2.31 28.11 4.87
C ILE A 140 2.82 26.86 4.17
N ARG A 141 4.01 26.41 4.50
CA ARG A 141 4.63 25.21 3.93
C ARG A 141 3.78 23.95 4.16
N ARG A 142 3.14 23.83 5.33
CA ARG A 142 2.22 22.73 5.62
C ARG A 142 0.99 22.74 4.69
N LYS A 143 0.41 23.91 4.41
CA LYS A 143 -0.71 24.06 3.46
C LYS A 143 -0.26 23.75 2.04
N MET A 144 0.86 24.31 1.62
CA MET A 144 1.45 24.09 0.30
C MET A 144 1.74 22.59 0.03
N ARG A 145 2.13 21.82 1.04
CA ARG A 145 2.35 20.38 0.90
C ARG A 145 1.10 19.63 0.43
N MET A 146 -0.06 19.99 0.95
CA MET A 146 -1.33 19.36 0.54
C MET A 146 -1.70 19.75 -0.88
N GLU A 147 -1.49 21.01 -1.25
CA GLU A 147 -1.75 21.50 -2.60
C GLU A 147 -0.78 20.90 -3.63
N ALA A 148 0.50 20.77 -3.31
CA ALA A 148 1.48 20.08 -4.13
C ALA A 148 1.05 18.63 -4.41
N LEU A 149 0.50 17.94 -3.41
CA LEU A 149 -0.02 16.59 -3.57
C LEU A 149 -1.19 16.55 -4.56
N VAL A 150 -2.13 17.51 -4.46
CA VAL A 150 -3.27 17.59 -5.38
C VAL A 150 -2.78 17.85 -6.81
N LYS A 151 -1.87 18.80 -7.02
CA LYS A 151 -1.26 19.08 -8.33
C LYS A 151 -0.56 17.84 -8.91
N PHE A 152 0.19 17.11 -8.09
CA PHE A 152 0.82 15.86 -8.51
C PHE A 152 -0.19 14.77 -8.90
N MET A 153 -1.27 14.62 -8.15
CA MET A 153 -2.34 13.67 -8.47
C MET A 153 -3.07 14.04 -9.76
N THR A 154 -3.26 15.34 -10.02
CA THR A 154 -3.84 15.85 -11.27
C THR A 154 -2.93 15.50 -12.45
N LEU A 155 -1.63 15.75 -12.34
CA LEU A 155 -0.64 15.42 -13.37
C LEU A 155 -0.64 13.92 -13.68
N ARG A 156 -0.66 13.08 -12.63
CA ARG A 156 -0.76 11.63 -12.78
C ARG A 156 -2.05 11.19 -13.48
N SER A 157 -3.17 11.84 -13.17
CA SER A 157 -4.46 11.57 -13.82
C SER A 157 -4.43 11.93 -15.30
N LEU A 158 -3.85 13.07 -15.67
CA LEU A 158 -3.68 13.50 -17.05
C LEU A 158 -2.80 12.52 -17.85
N ALA A 159 -1.66 12.11 -17.29
CA ALA A 159 -0.81 11.09 -17.88
C ALA A 159 -1.55 9.77 -18.14
N THR A 160 -2.38 9.34 -17.17
CA THR A 160 -3.19 8.12 -17.32
C THR A 160 -4.23 8.28 -18.42
N LYS A 161 -4.99 9.38 -18.43
CA LYS A 161 -5.99 9.67 -19.48
C LYS A 161 -5.37 9.66 -20.88
N GLY A 162 -4.21 10.30 -21.03
CA GLY A 162 -3.52 10.40 -22.32
C GLY A 162 -3.04 9.06 -22.88
N LYS A 163 -2.90 8.02 -22.03
CA LYS A 163 -2.43 6.69 -22.43
C LYS A 163 -3.54 5.67 -22.68
N ILE A 164 -4.79 5.96 -22.28
CA ILE A 164 -5.89 4.99 -22.33
C ILE A 164 -6.12 4.43 -23.74
N ALA A 165 -6.20 5.28 -24.74
CA ALA A 165 -6.48 4.86 -26.10
C ALA A 165 -5.44 3.84 -26.61
N GLN A 166 -4.16 4.15 -26.44
CA GLN A 166 -3.06 3.28 -26.87
C GLN A 166 -2.99 1.99 -26.02
N ALA A 167 -3.31 2.06 -24.72
CA ALA A 167 -3.40 0.87 -23.89
C ALA A 167 -4.53 -0.06 -24.35
N VAL A 168 -5.69 0.49 -24.73
CA VAL A 168 -6.81 -0.27 -25.28
C VAL A 168 -6.44 -0.90 -26.62
N ASP A 169 -5.81 -0.14 -27.52
CA ASP A 169 -5.38 -0.67 -28.83
C ASP A 169 -4.33 -1.77 -28.68
N PHE A 170 -3.39 -1.62 -27.74
CA PHE A 170 -2.44 -2.68 -27.42
C PHE A 170 -3.13 -3.95 -26.91
N ILE A 171 -4.09 -3.83 -26.01
CA ILE A 171 -4.83 -4.99 -25.48
C ILE A 171 -5.60 -5.72 -26.61
N LYS A 172 -6.19 -4.97 -27.56
CA LYS A 172 -6.90 -5.56 -28.70
C LYS A 172 -6.00 -6.39 -29.61
N THR A 173 -4.68 -6.16 -29.62
CA THR A 173 -3.75 -6.99 -30.42
C THR A 173 -3.57 -8.40 -29.86
N PHE A 174 -4.03 -8.67 -28.63
CA PHE A 174 -3.92 -9.97 -27.95
C PHE A 174 -5.27 -10.69 -27.80
N LEU A 175 -6.37 -10.06 -28.19
CA LEU A 175 -7.71 -10.63 -28.18
C LEU A 175 -8.12 -11.11 -29.59
#